data_7d20cd87f2ff03ec00f895c63b59e1c2
#
_entry.id   7d20cd87f2ff03ec00f895c63b59e1c2
#
_cell.length_a   1.000
_cell.length_b   1.000
_cell.length_c   1.000
_cell.angle_alpha   90.00
_cell.angle_beta   90.00
_cell.angle_gamma   90.00
#
_symmetry.space_group_name_H-M   'P 1'
#
loop_
_entity.id
_entity.type
_entity.pdbx_description
1 polymer ?
#
loop_
_entity_poly.entity_id
_entity_poly.type
_entity_poly.pdbx_seq_one_letter_code
_entity_poly.pdbx_strand_id
1 'polypeptide(L)'
;LSFSSGTAVKEYSFFPLAAENRRLREVLEVPCKAVLNLPWMYESYRLAAQKDCGILLSGQYGNITISYGDFRSLFLTLLHQGRIKELVREINVYSRKYRRSRKWIWRDLLTAEAGGDHEAVSRYMYDKSALRQIGEYEVKLSLATGVVPRDPTRDKRLIALVLSLPAEQFTHAGQERRLVRQYLQGKIPEEIL
;
A
#
# COMPACT_ATOMS: atom_id res chain seq x y z
N LEU A 1 -16.96 -14.66 -10.50
CA LEU A 1 -16.71 -13.76 -9.37
C LEU A 1 -17.94 -12.85 -9.24
N SER A 2 -18.87 -13.20 -8.37
CA SER A 2 -19.99 -12.33 -8.03
C SER A 2 -19.53 -11.35 -6.98
N PHE A 3 -19.36 -10.09 -7.34
CA PHE A 3 -19.28 -9.02 -6.36
C PHE A 3 -20.67 -8.82 -5.75
N SER A 4 -20.89 -9.27 -4.54
CA SER A 4 -22.10 -8.91 -3.82
C SER A 4 -21.97 -7.43 -3.36
N SER A 5 -22.66 -6.54 -4.05
CA SER A 5 -22.81 -5.12 -3.69
C SER A 5 -23.63 -4.89 -2.43
N GLY A 6 -23.75 -5.88 -1.56
CA GLY A 6 -24.64 -5.88 -0.41
C GLY A 6 -23.98 -5.84 0.96
N THR A 7 -22.71 -5.52 1.07
CA THR A 7 -22.13 -5.25 2.38
C THR A 7 -22.52 -3.83 2.77
N ALA A 8 -23.59 -3.70 3.55
CA ALA A 8 -23.92 -2.45 4.22
C ALA A 8 -22.64 -1.95 4.89
N VAL A 9 -22.15 -0.79 4.46
CA VAL A 9 -21.12 -0.05 5.17
C VAL A 9 -21.73 0.20 6.56
N LYS A 10 -21.27 -0.56 7.58
CA LYS A 10 -21.65 -0.28 8.95
C LYS A 10 -21.17 1.13 9.24
N GLU A 11 -22.07 2.06 9.47
CA GLU A 11 -21.73 3.35 10.03
C GLU A 11 -21.09 3.11 11.39
N TYR A 12 -19.78 3.24 11.46
CA TYR A 12 -19.06 3.17 12.72
C TYR A 12 -19.26 4.48 13.47
N SER A 13 -20.16 4.48 14.48
CA SER A 13 -20.18 5.57 15.43
C SER A 13 -18.93 5.50 16.33
N PHE A 14 -18.44 6.63 16.79
CA PHE A 14 -17.19 6.75 17.56
C PHE A 14 -17.18 5.91 18.87
N PHE A 15 -18.34 5.58 19.43
CA PHE A 15 -18.49 4.84 20.67
C PHE A 15 -18.21 3.33 20.57
N PRO A 16 -18.63 2.59 19.52
CA PRO A 16 -18.23 1.21 19.32
C PRO A 16 -16.73 1.02 19.16
N LEU A 17 -16.03 1.98 18.52
CA LEU A 17 -14.58 1.96 18.35
C LEU A 17 -13.82 1.90 19.68
N ALA A 18 -14.30 2.55 20.74
CA ALA A 18 -13.66 2.51 22.06
C ALA A 18 -13.76 1.15 22.73
N ALA A 19 -14.91 0.47 22.60
CA ALA A 19 -15.12 -0.88 23.13
C ALA A 19 -14.32 -1.92 22.33
N GLU A 20 -14.32 -1.81 21.01
CA GLU A 20 -13.52 -2.67 20.12
C GLU A 20 -12.02 -2.47 20.32
N ASN A 21 -11.54 -1.26 20.54
CA ASN A 21 -10.16 -0.98 20.89
C ASN A 21 -9.74 -1.54 22.25
N ARG A 22 -10.65 -1.66 23.21
CA ARG A 22 -10.38 -2.33 24.47
C ARG A 22 -10.19 -3.84 24.25
N ARG A 23 -11.08 -4.45 23.50
CA ARG A 23 -11.00 -5.87 23.10
C ARG A 23 -9.74 -6.18 22.30
N LEU A 24 -9.38 -5.29 21.37
CA LEU A 24 -8.14 -5.40 20.59
C LEU A 24 -6.89 -5.29 21.47
N ARG A 25 -6.88 -4.45 22.50
CA ARG A 25 -5.76 -4.37 23.44
C ARG A 25 -5.56 -5.67 24.22
N GLU A 26 -6.65 -6.35 24.57
CA GLU A 26 -6.58 -7.68 25.22
C GLU A 26 -5.99 -8.72 24.28
N VAL A 27 -6.35 -8.70 22.99
CA VAL A 27 -5.81 -9.61 21.97
C VAL A 27 -4.36 -9.28 21.62
N LEU A 28 -4.05 -8.01 21.45
CA LEU A 28 -2.73 -7.58 20.96
C LEU A 28 -1.69 -7.42 22.07
N GLU A 29 -2.15 -7.26 23.33
CA GLU A 29 -1.29 -7.06 24.51
C GLU A 29 -0.31 -5.88 24.39
N VAL A 30 -0.49 -5.02 23.41
CA VAL A 30 0.35 -3.86 23.13
C VAL A 30 -0.53 -2.64 22.79
N PRO A 31 -0.04 -1.42 23.07
CA PRO A 31 -0.73 -0.20 22.63
C PRO A 31 -0.88 -0.19 21.10
N CYS A 32 -2.11 -0.08 20.65
CA CYS A 32 -2.43 -0.05 19.23
C CYS A 32 -2.16 1.35 18.65
N LYS A 33 -1.14 1.47 17.80
CA LYS A 33 -0.84 2.71 17.07
C LYS A 33 -1.78 2.93 15.88
N ALA A 34 -2.35 1.85 15.33
CA ALA A 34 -3.21 1.89 14.15
C ALA A 34 -4.70 1.77 14.52
N VAL A 35 -5.15 2.61 15.44
CA VAL A 35 -6.50 2.60 16.06
C VAL A 35 -7.63 2.55 15.03
N LEU A 36 -7.46 3.15 13.84
CA LEU A 36 -8.48 3.18 12.80
C LEU A 36 -8.51 1.92 11.93
N ASN A 37 -7.38 1.26 11.74
CA ASN A 37 -7.26 0.12 10.81
C ASN A 37 -7.42 -1.24 11.49
N LEU A 38 -7.01 -1.37 12.73
CA LEU A 38 -7.04 -2.67 13.42
C LEU A 38 -8.44 -3.23 13.69
N PRO A 39 -9.46 -2.42 14.03
CA PRO A 39 -10.82 -2.94 14.24
C PRO A 39 -11.38 -3.67 13.02
N TRP A 40 -11.26 -3.10 11.82
CA TRP A 40 -11.75 -3.76 10.62
C TRP A 40 -10.92 -4.99 10.22
N MET A 41 -9.61 -4.96 10.49
CA MET A 41 -8.76 -6.14 10.29
C MET A 41 -9.21 -7.28 11.22
N TYR A 42 -9.35 -7.02 12.50
CA TYR A 42 -9.83 -8.03 13.46
C TYR A 42 -11.21 -8.58 13.07
N GLU A 43 -12.13 -7.70 12.66
CA GLU A 43 -13.46 -8.11 12.21
C GLU A 43 -13.38 -9.01 10.95
N SER A 44 -12.46 -8.74 10.04
CA SER A 44 -12.25 -9.59 8.87
C SER A 44 -11.80 -11.01 9.26
N TYR A 45 -10.90 -11.13 10.24
CA TYR A 45 -10.47 -12.43 10.77
C TYR A 45 -11.63 -13.14 11.49
N ARG A 46 -12.40 -12.41 12.31
CA ARG A 46 -13.55 -12.95 13.02
C ARG A 46 -14.64 -13.46 12.07
N LEU A 47 -14.93 -12.72 11.02
CA LEU A 47 -15.89 -13.14 9.99
C LEU A 47 -15.39 -14.35 9.19
N ALA A 48 -14.10 -14.42 8.90
CA ALA A 48 -13.52 -15.60 8.26
C ALA A 48 -13.65 -16.84 9.15
N ALA A 49 -13.32 -16.71 10.45
CA ALA A 49 -13.49 -17.80 11.42
C ALA A 49 -14.95 -18.26 11.54
N GLN A 50 -15.91 -17.32 11.56
CA GLN A 50 -17.34 -17.65 11.61
C GLN A 50 -17.85 -18.39 10.36
N LYS A 51 -17.12 -18.31 9.25
CA LYS A 51 -17.42 -19.01 7.99
C LYS A 51 -16.55 -20.25 7.81
N ASP A 52 -15.92 -20.74 8.87
CA ASP A 52 -15.02 -21.90 8.86
C ASP A 52 -13.86 -21.75 7.85
N CYS A 53 -13.45 -20.51 7.55
CA CYS A 53 -12.30 -20.25 6.70
C CYS A 53 -11.01 -20.30 7.53
N GLY A 54 -10.15 -21.26 7.27
CA GLY A 54 -8.85 -21.39 7.95
C GLY A 54 -7.77 -20.44 7.40
N ILE A 55 -8.00 -19.81 6.25
CA ILE A 55 -7.04 -18.92 5.58
C ILE A 55 -7.74 -17.63 5.15
N LEU A 56 -7.10 -16.48 5.45
CA LEU A 56 -7.50 -15.16 4.97
C LEU A 56 -6.44 -14.63 4.00
N LEU A 57 -6.83 -14.41 2.74
CA LEU A 57 -5.95 -13.79 1.77
C LEU A 57 -5.98 -12.27 1.92
N SER A 58 -4.81 -11.67 2.03
CA SER A 58 -4.63 -10.22 2.08
C SER A 58 -3.75 -9.74 0.92
N GLY A 59 -3.81 -8.45 0.61
CA GLY A 59 -2.95 -7.78 -0.35
C GLY A 59 -2.25 -6.58 0.30
N GLN A 60 -2.05 -6.60 1.59
CA GLN A 60 -1.56 -5.46 2.36
C GLN A 60 -0.18 -4.99 1.91
N TYR A 61 0.67 -5.91 1.51
CA TYR A 61 1.99 -5.62 0.97
C TYR A 61 1.97 -5.19 -0.51
N GLY A 62 0.84 -5.29 -1.18
CA GLY A 62 0.70 -4.84 -2.56
C GLY A 62 1.12 -3.38 -2.77
N ASN A 63 0.85 -2.51 -1.80
CA ASN A 63 1.26 -1.10 -1.86
C ASN A 63 2.79 -0.90 -1.82
N ILE A 64 3.53 -1.86 -1.30
CA ILE A 64 5.00 -1.81 -1.19
C ILE A 64 5.67 -2.62 -2.31
N THR A 65 4.91 -3.46 -3.00
CA THR A 65 5.38 -4.32 -4.07
C THR A 65 4.76 -3.94 -5.41
N ILE A 66 3.82 -4.72 -5.91
CA ILE A 66 3.25 -4.57 -7.26
C ILE A 66 2.49 -3.26 -7.50
N SER A 67 1.94 -2.67 -6.45
CA SER A 67 1.20 -1.40 -6.50
C SER A 67 2.01 -0.22 -5.96
N TYR A 68 3.33 -0.40 -5.81
CA TYR A 68 4.25 0.67 -5.45
C TYR A 68 4.32 1.72 -6.58
N GLY A 69 4.76 2.90 -6.21
CA GLY A 69 5.12 3.95 -7.15
C GLY A 69 4.43 5.28 -6.82
N ASP A 70 5.25 6.29 -6.73
CA ASP A 70 4.85 7.68 -6.57
C ASP A 70 5.71 8.56 -7.49
N PHE A 71 5.22 9.77 -7.79
CA PHE A 71 5.91 10.68 -8.70
C PHE A 71 7.21 11.20 -8.14
N ARG A 72 7.31 11.37 -6.83
CA ARG A 72 8.52 11.90 -6.21
C ARG A 72 9.69 10.94 -6.41
N SER A 73 9.47 9.66 -6.15
CA SER A 73 10.47 8.61 -6.38
C SER A 73 10.90 8.55 -7.85
N LEU A 74 9.95 8.64 -8.79
CA LEU A 74 10.26 8.72 -10.22
C LEU A 74 11.13 9.95 -10.54
N PHE A 75 10.75 11.13 -10.05
CA PHE A 75 11.48 12.37 -10.33
C PHE A 75 12.91 12.33 -9.77
N LEU A 76 13.09 11.83 -8.54
CA LEU A 76 14.40 11.66 -7.93
C LEU A 76 15.25 10.66 -8.69
N THR A 77 14.67 9.54 -9.11
CA THR A 77 15.36 8.54 -9.92
C THR A 77 15.84 9.15 -11.25
N LEU A 78 14.97 9.87 -11.97
CA LEU A 78 15.33 10.52 -13.22
C LEU A 78 16.41 11.60 -13.04
N LEU A 79 16.34 12.35 -11.92
CA LEU A 79 17.33 13.35 -11.55
C LEU A 79 18.70 12.72 -11.29
N HIS A 80 18.76 11.68 -10.45
CA HIS A 80 19.99 10.96 -10.12
C HIS A 80 20.62 10.28 -11.34
N GLN A 81 19.82 9.82 -12.29
CA GLN A 81 20.28 9.23 -13.54
C GLN A 81 20.68 10.27 -14.59
N GLY A 82 20.53 11.57 -14.31
CA GLY A 82 20.82 12.64 -15.27
C GLY A 82 19.85 12.71 -16.46
N ARG A 83 18.69 12.05 -16.38
CA ARG A 83 17.65 12.00 -17.43
C ARG A 83 16.75 13.23 -17.39
N ILE A 84 17.36 14.40 -17.52
CA ILE A 84 16.71 15.70 -17.31
C ILE A 84 15.57 15.96 -18.30
N LYS A 85 15.71 15.56 -19.56
CA LYS A 85 14.64 15.74 -20.57
C LYS A 85 13.36 14.99 -20.19
N GLU A 86 13.51 13.77 -19.69
CA GLU A 86 12.40 12.94 -19.25
C GLU A 86 11.79 13.47 -17.94
N LEU A 87 12.64 13.89 -17.00
CA LEU A 87 12.20 14.53 -15.77
C LEU A 87 11.31 15.75 -16.05
N VAL A 88 11.74 16.66 -16.93
CA VAL A 88 10.96 17.85 -17.31
C VAL A 88 9.63 17.44 -17.96
N ARG A 89 9.63 16.41 -18.80
CA ARG A 89 8.41 15.89 -19.42
C ARG A 89 7.45 15.34 -18.38
N GLU A 90 7.91 14.50 -17.46
CA GLU A 90 7.09 13.92 -16.39
C GLU A 90 6.55 14.99 -15.43
N ILE A 91 7.37 15.97 -15.04
CA ILE A 91 6.93 17.12 -14.24
C ILE A 91 5.82 17.91 -14.94
N ASN A 92 5.93 18.12 -16.25
CA ASN A 92 4.90 18.83 -17.01
C ASN A 92 3.58 18.07 -17.06
N VAL A 93 3.62 16.75 -17.24
CA VAL A 93 2.45 15.89 -17.24
C VAL A 93 1.80 15.89 -15.85
N TYR A 94 2.59 15.69 -14.82
CA TYR A 94 2.12 15.72 -13.43
C TYR A 94 1.49 17.07 -13.06
N SER A 95 2.17 18.18 -13.38
CA SER A 95 1.70 19.53 -13.13
C SER A 95 0.31 19.80 -13.73
N ARG A 96 0.07 19.35 -14.98
CA ARG A 96 -1.22 19.47 -15.66
C ARG A 96 -2.29 18.60 -15.00
N LYS A 97 -1.99 17.33 -14.76
CA LYS A 97 -2.95 16.36 -14.25
C LYS A 97 -3.43 16.71 -12.83
N TYR A 98 -2.50 17.07 -11.96
CA TYR A 98 -2.78 17.33 -10.55
C TYR A 98 -2.93 18.83 -10.21
N ARG A 99 -2.91 19.69 -11.21
CA ARG A 99 -3.02 21.16 -11.07
C ARG A 99 -2.02 21.73 -10.06
N ARG A 100 -0.79 21.21 -10.06
CA ARG A 100 0.30 21.65 -9.18
C ARG A 100 1.26 22.56 -9.90
N SER A 101 1.73 23.61 -9.23
CA SER A 101 2.75 24.51 -9.78
C SER A 101 4.07 23.78 -10.02
N ARG A 102 4.65 23.94 -11.23
CA ARG A 102 5.97 23.42 -11.56
C ARG A 102 7.06 23.95 -10.62
N LYS A 103 6.98 25.22 -10.22
CA LYS A 103 7.91 25.82 -9.25
C LYS A 103 7.85 25.11 -7.91
N TRP A 104 6.66 24.73 -7.45
CA TRP A 104 6.48 23.98 -6.22
C TRP A 104 7.10 22.58 -6.33
N ILE A 105 6.86 21.89 -7.45
CA ILE A 105 7.41 20.54 -7.68
C ILE A 105 8.95 20.59 -7.69
N TRP A 106 9.55 21.53 -8.41
CA TRP A 106 11.00 21.70 -8.44
C TRP A 106 11.57 22.03 -7.06
N ARG A 107 10.91 22.92 -6.31
CA ARG A 107 11.33 23.25 -4.93
C ARG A 107 11.26 22.02 -4.03
N ASP A 108 10.16 21.26 -4.07
CA ASP A 108 9.99 20.04 -3.30
C ASP A 108 11.07 19.01 -3.64
N LEU A 109 11.38 18.86 -4.93
CA LEU A 109 12.41 17.94 -5.39
C LEU A 109 13.82 18.35 -4.93
N LEU A 110 14.15 19.63 -4.99
CA LEU A 110 15.47 20.15 -4.60
C LEU A 110 15.65 20.23 -3.07
N THR A 111 14.56 20.34 -2.32
CA THR A 111 14.58 20.33 -0.85
C THR A 111 14.38 18.92 -0.28
N ALA A 112 14.12 17.93 -1.12
CA ALA A 112 14.04 16.55 -0.68
C ALA A 112 15.39 16.12 -0.13
N GLU A 113 15.45 15.86 1.16
CA GLU A 113 16.62 15.21 1.75
C GLU A 113 16.94 13.91 0.99
N ALA A 114 18.22 13.64 0.83
CA ALA A 114 18.81 12.64 -0.04
C ALA A 114 18.46 11.18 0.35
N GLY A 115 17.22 10.82 0.30
CA GLY A 115 16.78 9.48 0.68
C GLY A 115 15.61 8.93 -0.12
N GLY A 116 15.24 9.58 -1.22
CA GLY A 116 13.96 9.33 -1.81
C GLY A 116 13.91 8.80 -3.23
N ASP A 117 15.00 8.30 -3.82
CA ASP A 117 14.89 7.60 -5.10
C ASP A 117 14.18 6.25 -4.94
N HIS A 118 13.76 5.68 -6.05
CA HIS A 118 13.03 4.41 -6.06
C HIS A 118 13.78 3.30 -5.31
N GLU A 119 15.09 3.23 -5.44
CA GLU A 119 15.91 2.22 -4.79
C GLU A 119 15.98 2.42 -3.27
N ALA A 120 16.18 3.66 -2.82
CA ALA A 120 16.21 3.99 -1.40
C ALA A 120 14.86 3.75 -0.73
N VAL A 121 13.76 4.14 -1.38
CA VAL A 121 12.40 3.88 -0.88
C VAL A 121 12.12 2.39 -0.85
N SER A 122 12.49 1.64 -1.88
CA SER A 122 12.33 0.19 -1.91
C SER A 122 13.10 -0.47 -0.76
N ARG A 123 14.35 -0.08 -0.53
CA ARG A 123 15.15 -0.58 0.60
C ARG A 123 14.50 -0.27 1.95
N TYR A 124 14.03 0.96 2.14
CA TYR A 124 13.34 1.36 3.37
C TYR A 124 12.07 0.57 3.61
N MET A 125 11.29 0.32 2.57
CA MET A 125 10.04 -0.45 2.65
C MET A 125 10.25 -1.91 3.03
N TYR A 126 11.44 -2.45 2.75
CA TYR A 126 11.85 -3.80 3.17
C TYR A 126 12.62 -3.79 4.48
N ASP A 127 12.77 -2.64 5.13
CA ASP A 127 13.40 -2.56 6.45
C ASP A 127 12.59 -3.37 7.47
N LYS A 128 13.33 -4.16 8.24
CA LYS A 128 12.80 -5.16 9.18
C LYS A 128 11.85 -4.57 10.24
N SER A 129 11.97 -3.28 10.54
CA SER A 129 11.18 -2.65 11.62
C SER A 129 9.70 -2.51 11.27
N ALA A 130 9.38 -2.01 10.08
CA ALA A 130 8.00 -1.88 9.60
C ALA A 130 7.35 -3.25 9.38
N LEU A 131 8.11 -4.19 8.81
CA LEU A 131 7.67 -5.56 8.56
C LEU A 131 7.38 -6.32 9.87
N ARG A 132 8.20 -6.09 10.90
CA ARG A 132 8.07 -6.74 12.21
C ARG A 132 6.75 -6.38 12.89
N GLN A 133 6.40 -5.10 12.91
CA GLN A 133 5.19 -4.64 13.61
C GLN A 133 3.90 -5.20 12.96
N ILE A 134 3.84 -5.21 11.63
CA ILE A 134 2.68 -5.79 10.91
C ILE A 134 2.60 -7.30 11.17
N GLY A 135 3.72 -8.01 11.08
CA GLY A 135 3.77 -9.43 11.35
C GLY A 135 3.35 -9.80 12.77
N GLU A 136 3.68 -8.96 13.76
CA GLU A 136 3.25 -9.16 15.14
C GLU A 136 1.72 -9.08 15.28
N TYR A 137 1.08 -8.09 14.67
CA TYR A 137 -0.38 -7.98 14.68
C TYR A 137 -1.05 -9.15 13.96
N GLU A 138 -0.55 -9.53 12.79
CA GLU A 138 -1.08 -10.66 12.03
C GLU A 138 -1.01 -11.96 12.83
N VAL A 139 0.10 -12.23 13.52
CA VAL A 139 0.27 -13.43 14.37
C VAL A 139 -0.72 -13.43 15.53
N LYS A 140 -0.86 -12.32 16.24
CA LYS A 140 -1.77 -12.23 17.40
C LYS A 140 -3.23 -12.35 16.97
N LEU A 141 -3.63 -11.72 15.87
CA LEU A 141 -4.98 -11.87 15.30
C LEU A 141 -5.23 -13.31 14.84
N SER A 142 -4.25 -13.96 14.23
CA SER A 142 -4.32 -15.36 13.83
C SER A 142 -4.50 -16.29 15.01
N LEU A 143 -3.73 -16.10 16.09
CA LEU A 143 -3.85 -16.89 17.31
C LEU A 143 -5.23 -16.71 17.98
N ALA A 144 -5.75 -15.49 17.99
CA ALA A 144 -7.05 -15.19 18.60
C ALA A 144 -8.25 -15.75 17.82
N THR A 145 -8.10 -16.00 16.53
CA THR A 145 -9.22 -16.37 15.64
C THR A 145 -9.08 -17.76 15.00
N GLY A 146 -7.90 -18.34 15.04
CA GLY A 146 -7.58 -19.59 14.33
C GLY A 146 -7.41 -19.44 12.81
N VAL A 147 -7.45 -18.20 12.29
CA VAL A 147 -7.36 -17.91 10.85
C VAL A 147 -5.95 -17.49 10.48
N VAL A 148 -5.34 -18.15 9.52
CA VAL A 148 -3.97 -17.87 9.09
C VAL A 148 -3.97 -16.85 7.96
N PRO A 149 -3.33 -15.66 8.12
CA PRO A 149 -3.18 -14.70 7.01
C PRO A 149 -2.18 -15.21 5.97
N ARG A 150 -2.49 -14.97 4.73
CA ARG A 150 -1.58 -15.19 3.59
C ARG A 150 -1.63 -13.99 2.68
N ASP A 151 -0.48 -13.44 2.39
CA ASP A 151 -0.34 -12.31 1.47
C ASP A 151 0.53 -12.71 0.28
N PRO A 152 -0.07 -13.01 -0.88
CA PRO A 152 0.67 -13.38 -2.08
C PRO A 152 1.64 -12.30 -2.54
N THR A 153 1.40 -11.03 -2.17
CA THR A 153 2.28 -9.92 -2.54
C THR A 153 3.59 -9.88 -1.73
N ARG A 154 3.71 -10.74 -0.71
CA ARG A 154 4.94 -10.97 0.09
C ARG A 154 5.80 -12.11 -0.45
N ASP A 155 5.43 -12.72 -1.56
CA ASP A 155 6.25 -13.80 -2.15
C ASP A 155 7.62 -13.26 -2.51
N LYS A 156 8.68 -13.94 -2.08
CA LYS A 156 10.08 -13.54 -2.31
C LYS A 156 10.41 -13.38 -3.79
N ARG A 157 9.81 -14.23 -4.64
CA ARG A 157 9.99 -14.16 -6.11
C ARG A 157 9.37 -12.89 -6.67
N LEU A 158 8.18 -12.52 -6.17
CA LEU A 158 7.51 -11.29 -6.56
C LEU A 158 8.29 -10.07 -6.09
N ILE A 159 8.78 -10.08 -4.85
CA ILE A 159 9.63 -9.02 -4.30
C ILE A 159 10.89 -8.85 -5.16
N ALA A 160 11.59 -9.93 -5.48
CA ALA A 160 12.80 -9.90 -6.32
C ALA A 160 12.49 -9.33 -7.72
N LEU A 161 11.38 -9.73 -8.33
CA LEU A 161 10.92 -9.18 -9.60
C LEU A 161 10.66 -7.67 -9.49
N VAL A 162 9.89 -7.24 -8.50
CA VAL A 162 9.54 -5.82 -8.29
C VAL A 162 10.79 -4.97 -8.11
N LEU A 163 11.77 -5.44 -7.34
CA LEU A 163 13.04 -4.74 -7.14
C LEU A 163 13.91 -4.65 -8.41
N SER A 164 13.71 -5.54 -9.36
CA SER A 164 14.43 -5.51 -10.66
C SER A 164 13.79 -4.59 -11.70
N LEU A 165 12.56 -4.13 -11.47
CA LEU A 165 11.83 -3.30 -12.43
C LEU A 165 12.25 -1.83 -12.32
N PRO A 166 12.38 -1.11 -13.45
CA PRO A 166 12.64 0.33 -13.43
C PRO A 166 11.44 1.12 -12.90
N ALA A 167 11.71 2.30 -12.32
CA ALA A 167 10.70 3.15 -11.69
C ALA A 167 9.53 3.50 -12.61
N GLU A 168 9.78 3.61 -13.91
CA GLU A 168 8.78 3.93 -14.94
C GLU A 168 7.71 2.85 -15.12
N GLN A 169 7.96 1.62 -14.66
CA GLN A 169 6.93 0.58 -14.65
C GLN A 169 5.87 0.84 -13.59
N PHE A 170 6.23 1.52 -12.52
CA PHE A 170 5.33 1.84 -11.41
C PHE A 170 4.64 3.19 -11.58
N THR A 171 5.36 4.17 -12.14
CA THR A 171 4.86 5.54 -12.30
C THR A 171 5.39 6.12 -13.61
N HIS A 172 4.52 6.52 -14.51
CA HIS A 172 4.89 7.11 -15.79
C HIS A 172 3.73 7.85 -16.43
N ALA A 173 4.03 8.91 -17.19
CA ALA A 173 3.06 9.70 -17.96
C ALA A 173 1.83 10.16 -17.14
N GLY A 174 2.06 10.56 -15.90
CA GLY A 174 1.01 11.01 -15.01
C GLY A 174 0.18 9.88 -14.40
N GLN A 175 0.55 8.62 -14.54
CA GLN A 175 -0.14 7.47 -13.95
C GLN A 175 0.71 6.83 -12.86
N GLU A 176 0.18 6.80 -11.63
CA GLU A 176 0.70 6.01 -10.52
C GLU A 176 0.12 4.60 -10.54
N ARG A 177 0.81 3.66 -9.88
CA ARG A 177 0.41 2.24 -9.79
C ARG A 177 0.22 1.62 -11.18
N ARG A 178 1.03 2.05 -12.12
CA ARG A 178 0.88 1.72 -13.55
C ARG A 178 0.88 0.22 -13.80
N LEU A 179 1.79 -0.52 -13.19
CA LEU A 179 1.91 -1.97 -13.35
C LEU A 179 0.58 -2.68 -13.08
N VAL A 180 -0.03 -2.40 -11.92
CA VAL A 180 -1.30 -3.02 -11.53
C VAL A 180 -2.45 -2.54 -12.40
N ARG A 181 -2.52 -1.23 -12.70
CA ARG A 181 -3.58 -0.67 -13.55
C ARG A 181 -3.56 -1.26 -14.95
N GLN A 182 -2.39 -1.39 -15.56
CA GLN A 182 -2.25 -2.00 -16.88
C GLN A 182 -2.66 -3.48 -16.88
N TYR A 183 -2.27 -4.23 -15.84
CA TYR A 183 -2.67 -5.63 -15.71
C TYR A 183 -4.18 -5.81 -15.52
N LEU A 184 -4.81 -4.90 -14.77
CA LEU A 184 -6.25 -4.97 -14.46
C LEU A 184 -7.14 -4.37 -15.56
N GLN A 185 -6.57 -3.68 -16.53
CA GLN A 185 -7.31 -3.12 -17.64
C GLN A 185 -8.12 -4.21 -18.38
N GLY A 186 -9.40 -3.97 -18.58
CA GLY A 186 -10.33 -4.94 -19.17
C GLY A 186 -10.72 -6.12 -18.25
N LYS A 187 -10.22 -6.18 -17.01
CA LYS A 187 -10.55 -7.22 -16.03
C LYS A 187 -11.42 -6.71 -14.88
N ILE A 188 -11.42 -5.41 -14.65
CA ILE A 188 -12.26 -4.73 -13.66
C ILE A 188 -12.92 -3.51 -14.31
N PRO A 189 -14.02 -2.99 -13.73
CA PRO A 189 -14.68 -1.78 -14.24
C PRO A 189 -13.69 -0.60 -14.33
N GLU A 190 -13.82 0.20 -15.40
CA GLU A 190 -12.91 1.33 -15.65
C GLU A 190 -12.99 2.42 -14.56
N GLU A 191 -14.12 2.54 -13.89
CA GLU A 191 -14.33 3.48 -12.78
C GLU A 191 -13.44 3.18 -11.56
N ILE A 192 -12.91 1.95 -11.48
CA ILE A 192 -12.01 1.51 -10.39
C ILE A 192 -10.54 1.68 -10.77
N LEU A 193 -10.25 1.78 -12.07
CA LEU A 193 -8.90 1.97 -12.60
C LEU A 193 -8.45 3.43 -12.52
#